data_f8e8b2e7fe2c8da6301f26f649910293
#
_entry.id   f8e8b2e7fe2c8da6301f26f649910293
#
_cell.length_a   1.000
_cell.length_b   1.000
_cell.length_c   1.000
_cell.angle_alpha   90.00
_cell.angle_beta   90.00
_cell.angle_gamma   90.00
#
_symmetry.space_group_name_H-M   'P 1'
#
loop_
_entity.id
_entity.type
_entity.pdbx_description
1 polymer ?
#
loop_
_entity_poly.entity_id
_entity_poly.type
_entity_poly.pdbx_seq_one_letter_code
_entity_poly.pdbx_strand_id
1 'polypeptide(L)'
;MRDVEYVGIDLGTTNSAIARWNPETKQSEIVLNREGEALTPSLIAFLPQGAEAIVGSAAADRLVSEPESVAYSVKRYIGLTFRNEPDEIRYY
;
A
#
# COMPACT_ATOMS: atom_id res chain seq x y z
N MET A 1 15.02 30.00 5.84
CA MET A 1 15.14 28.65 6.36
C MET A 1 14.20 27.71 5.70
N ARG A 2 14.65 26.51 5.45
CA ARG A 2 13.82 25.54 4.77
C ARG A 2 13.26 24.53 5.76
N ASP A 3 11.98 24.26 5.62
CA ASP A 3 11.32 23.28 6.46
C ASP A 3 11.67 21.87 6.00
N VAL A 4 11.86 20.98 6.97
CA VAL A 4 12.12 19.58 6.72
C VAL A 4 11.05 18.78 7.45
N GLU A 5 10.41 17.89 6.72
CA GLU A 5 9.45 16.99 7.32
C GLU A 5 10.03 15.59 7.39
N TYR A 6 9.80 14.95 8.51
CA TYR A 6 10.20 13.56 8.70
C TYR A 6 8.96 12.69 8.66
N VAL A 7 9.00 11.68 7.81
CA VAL A 7 7.88 10.80 7.55
C VAL A 7 8.34 9.37 7.76
N GLY A 8 7.56 8.60 8.49
CA GLY A 8 7.80 7.18 8.66
C GLY A 8 6.76 6.38 7.93
N ILE A 9 7.18 5.34 7.25
CA ILE A 9 6.27 4.47 6.51
C ILE A 9 6.45 3.05 7.02
N ASP A 10 5.35 2.45 7.44
CA ASP A 10 5.32 1.04 7.81
C ASP A 10 4.61 0.29 6.70
N LEU A 11 5.37 -0.40 5.89
CA LEU A 11 4.82 -1.22 4.81
C LEU A 11 4.64 -2.63 5.32
N GLY A 12 3.48 -2.88 5.93
CA GLY A 12 3.19 -4.18 6.52
C GLY A 12 2.67 -5.16 5.49
N THR A 13 2.66 -6.43 5.86
CA THR A 13 2.14 -7.48 5.00
C THR A 13 0.65 -7.33 4.78
N THR A 14 -0.09 -6.97 5.82
CA THR A 14 -1.54 -6.85 5.77
C THR A 14 -1.98 -5.41 5.65
N ASN A 15 -1.39 -4.52 6.44
CA ASN A 15 -1.75 -3.11 6.46
C ASN A 15 -0.51 -2.25 6.41
N SER A 16 -0.66 -1.07 5.85
CA SER A 16 0.41 -0.08 5.79
C SER A 16 -0.04 1.19 6.51
N ALA A 17 0.91 1.95 7.00
CA ALA A 17 0.61 3.19 7.72
C ALA A 17 1.70 4.21 7.45
N ILE A 18 1.35 5.48 7.55
CA ILE A 18 2.27 6.60 7.43
C ILE A 18 2.11 7.49 8.63
N ALA A 19 3.22 7.94 9.18
CA ALA A 19 3.23 8.90 10.27
C ALA A 19 4.16 10.04 9.92
N ARG A 20 3.85 11.20 10.46
CA ARG A 20 4.72 12.38 10.32
C ARG A 20 5.13 12.84 11.71
N TRP A 21 6.32 13.45 11.77
CA TRP A 21 6.80 14.02 13.02
C TRP A 21 6.33 15.45 13.13
N ASN A 22 5.71 15.78 14.27
CA ASN A 22 5.34 17.16 14.56
C ASN A 22 6.38 17.77 15.50
N PRO A 23 7.21 18.68 15.01
CA PRO A 23 8.28 19.24 15.84
C PRO A 23 7.77 20.16 16.95
N GLU A 24 6.57 20.70 16.81
CA GLU A 24 6.01 21.57 17.82
C GLU A 24 5.53 20.79 19.04
N THR A 25 4.87 19.68 18.80
CA THR A 25 4.37 18.84 19.89
C THR A 25 5.36 17.76 20.29
N LYS A 26 6.37 17.53 19.43
CA LYS A 26 7.37 16.48 19.62
C LYS A 26 6.73 15.11 19.70
N GLN A 27 5.79 14.87 18.81
CA GLN A 27 5.07 13.60 18.73
C GLN A 27 4.91 13.17 17.30
N SER A 28 4.80 11.86 17.10
CA SER A 28 4.43 11.31 15.81
C SER A 28 2.93 11.37 15.65
N GLU A 29 2.49 11.67 14.45
CA GLU A 29 1.07 11.76 14.12
C GLU A 29 0.78 10.89 12.93
N ILE A 30 -0.26 10.08 13.02
CA ILE A 30 -0.69 9.25 11.91
C ILE A 30 -1.29 10.13 10.83
N VAL A 31 -0.90 9.86 9.59
CA VAL A 31 -1.47 10.52 8.42
C VAL A 31 -2.58 9.65 7.90
N LEU A 32 -3.81 10.19 7.87
CA LEU A 32 -4.95 9.44 7.36
C LEU A 32 -4.87 9.32 5.84
N ASN A 33 -5.34 8.21 5.34
CA ASN A 33 -5.37 8.00 3.89
C ASN A 33 -6.54 8.76 3.26
N ARG A 34 -6.71 8.57 1.97
CA ARG A 34 -7.75 9.28 1.20
C ARG A 34 -9.14 8.97 1.74
N GLU A 35 -9.36 7.79 2.28
CA GLU A 35 -10.62 7.37 2.84
C GLU A 35 -10.79 7.79 4.30
N GLY A 36 -9.83 8.51 4.87
CA GLY A 36 -9.90 8.94 6.26
C GLY A 36 -9.52 7.86 7.26
N GLU A 37 -8.81 6.83 6.83
CA GLU A 37 -8.43 5.72 7.69
C GLU A 37 -6.97 5.80 8.09
N ALA A 38 -6.65 5.35 9.30
CA ALA A 38 -5.29 5.34 9.80
C ALA A 38 -4.45 4.23 9.17
N LEU A 39 -5.07 3.13 8.81
CA LEU A 39 -4.40 2.00 8.18
C LEU A 39 -4.91 1.84 6.75
N THR A 40 -4.00 1.52 5.85
CA THR A 40 -4.32 1.24 4.46
C THR A 40 -4.03 -0.23 4.22
N PRO A 41 -5.03 -1.02 3.85
CA PRO A 41 -4.77 -2.41 3.48
C PRO A 41 -3.72 -2.49 2.39
N SER A 42 -2.78 -3.41 2.55
CA SER A 42 -1.65 -3.56 1.61
C SER A 42 -2.12 -4.34 0.39
N LEU A 43 -3.08 -3.77 -0.33
CA LEU A 43 -3.72 -4.37 -1.50
C LEU A 43 -3.67 -3.39 -2.66
N ILE A 44 -3.44 -3.92 -3.85
CA ILE A 44 -3.46 -3.13 -5.08
C ILE A 44 -4.32 -3.86 -6.09
N ALA A 45 -5.35 -3.19 -6.58
CA ALA A 45 -6.18 -3.73 -7.66
C ALA A 45 -5.78 -3.04 -8.96
N PHE A 46 -5.51 -3.83 -9.97
CA PHE A 46 -5.11 -3.35 -11.28
C PHE A 46 -6.33 -3.29 -12.19
N LEU A 47 -6.56 -2.12 -12.76
CA LEU A 47 -7.69 -1.91 -13.64
C LEU A 47 -7.32 -2.35 -15.06
N PRO A 48 -8.32 -2.69 -15.89
CA PRO A 48 -8.06 -3.14 -17.24
C PRO A 48 -7.32 -2.09 -18.07
N GLN A 49 -6.52 -2.56 -19.02
CA GLN A 49 -5.90 -1.72 -20.06
C GLN A 49 -4.96 -0.67 -19.49
N GLY A 50 -4.33 -0.96 -18.38
CA GLY A 50 -3.33 -0.06 -17.83
C GLY A 50 -3.87 1.22 -17.22
N ALA A 51 -5.16 1.25 -16.89
CA ALA A 51 -5.75 2.37 -16.17
C ALA A 51 -5.17 2.43 -14.75
N GLU A 52 -5.57 3.43 -13.99
CA GLU A 52 -5.06 3.62 -12.65
C GLU A 52 -5.25 2.39 -11.77
N ALA A 53 -4.28 2.16 -10.89
CA ALA A 53 -4.43 1.13 -9.87
C ALA A 53 -5.23 1.68 -8.69
N ILE A 54 -5.94 0.79 -8.02
CA ILE A 54 -6.71 1.13 -6.82
C ILE A 54 -5.99 0.49 -5.64
N VAL A 55 -5.80 1.27 -4.57
CA VAL A 55 -5.02 0.82 -3.42
C VAL A 55 -5.89 0.84 -2.17
N GLY A 56 -5.68 -0.12 -1.28
CA GLY A 56 -6.28 -0.10 0.04
C GLY A 56 -7.66 -0.70 0.10
N SER A 57 -8.54 -0.11 0.88
CA SER A 57 -9.88 -0.65 1.13
C SER A 57 -10.70 -0.81 -0.14
N ALA A 58 -10.57 0.11 -1.07
CA ALA A 58 -11.27 0.00 -2.34
C ALA A 58 -10.80 -1.22 -3.15
N ALA A 59 -9.52 -1.58 -3.01
CA ALA A 59 -9.01 -2.78 -3.66
C ALA A 59 -9.55 -4.05 -3.00
N ALA A 60 -9.83 -3.99 -1.70
CA ALA A 60 -10.37 -5.15 -0.99
C ALA A 60 -11.71 -5.59 -1.55
N ASP A 61 -12.52 -4.64 -2.00
CA ASP A 61 -13.82 -4.97 -2.58
C ASP A 61 -13.66 -5.81 -3.84
N ARG A 62 -12.58 -5.60 -4.58
CA ARG A 62 -12.34 -6.34 -5.82
C ARG A 62 -11.72 -7.71 -5.57
N LEU A 63 -11.22 -7.95 -4.36
CA LEU A 63 -10.65 -9.25 -4.03
C LEU A 63 -11.68 -10.36 -4.14
N VAL A 64 -12.95 -10.05 -3.85
CA VAL A 64 -14.03 -11.01 -3.95
C VAL A 64 -14.52 -11.16 -5.39
N SER A 65 -14.70 -10.06 -6.10
CA SER A 65 -15.30 -10.08 -7.44
C SER A 65 -14.27 -10.33 -8.55
N GLU A 66 -13.05 -9.88 -8.36
CA GLU A 66 -12.02 -9.99 -9.39
C GLU A 66 -10.67 -10.31 -8.73
N PRO A 67 -10.54 -11.48 -8.08
CA PRO A 67 -9.34 -11.79 -7.31
C PRO A 67 -8.06 -11.80 -8.14
N GLU A 68 -8.14 -12.14 -9.41
CA GLU A 68 -6.95 -12.18 -10.26
C GLU A 68 -6.40 -10.80 -10.58
N SER A 69 -7.16 -9.74 -10.34
CA SER A 69 -6.69 -8.38 -10.59
C SER A 69 -6.11 -7.73 -9.34
N VAL A 70 -6.09 -8.42 -8.20
CA VAL A 70 -5.66 -7.84 -6.93
C VAL A 70 -4.38 -8.51 -6.47
N ALA A 71 -3.37 -7.69 -6.20
CA ALA A 71 -2.14 -8.14 -5.57
C ALA A 71 -2.21 -7.88 -4.07
N TYR A 72 -1.87 -8.88 -3.29
CA TYR A 72 -1.82 -8.75 -1.83
C TYR A 72 -0.49 -9.29 -1.32
N SER A 73 -0.12 -8.87 -0.11
CA SER A 73 1.18 -9.24 0.47
C SER A 73 2.33 -8.87 -0.45
N VAL A 74 2.20 -7.72 -1.14
CA VAL A 74 3.18 -7.32 -2.16
C VAL A 74 4.57 -7.11 -1.58
N LYS A 75 4.68 -6.85 -0.29
CA LYS A 75 5.98 -6.70 0.36
C LYS A 75 6.87 -7.90 0.12
N ARG A 76 6.27 -9.08 -0.01
CA ARG A 76 7.03 -10.32 -0.23
C ARG A 76 7.67 -10.38 -1.61
N TYR A 77 7.21 -9.56 -2.54
CA TYR A 77 7.62 -9.63 -3.94
C TYR A 77 8.38 -8.39 -4.40
N ILE A 78 8.54 -7.41 -3.52
CA ILE A 78 9.25 -6.18 -3.86
C ILE A 78 10.69 -6.52 -4.23
N GLY A 79 11.15 -6.01 -5.35
CA GLY A 79 12.50 -6.23 -5.81
C GLY A 79 12.69 -7.44 -6.70
N LEU A 80 11.66 -8.28 -6.86
CA LEU A 80 11.74 -9.42 -7.75
C LEU A 80 11.47 -9.00 -9.18
N THR A 81 12.12 -9.71 -10.10
CA THR A 81 11.86 -9.51 -11.53
C THR A 81 10.99 -10.64 -12.04
N PHE A 82 10.45 -10.47 -13.23
CA PHE A 82 9.59 -11.49 -13.83
C PHE A 82 10.26 -12.86 -13.91
N ARG A 83 11.59 -12.89 -14.13
CA ARG A 83 12.31 -14.14 -14.33
C ARG A 83 12.53 -14.94 -13.06
N ASN A 84 12.57 -14.28 -11.91
CA ASN A 84 12.87 -14.97 -10.65
C ASN A 84 11.76 -14.83 -9.61
N GLU A 85 10.57 -14.51 -10.05
CA GLU A 85 9.42 -14.46 -9.15
C GLU A 85 8.98 -15.86 -8.78
N PRO A 86 8.45 -16.04 -7.56
CA PRO A 86 7.92 -17.34 -7.14
C PRO A 86 6.70 -17.73 -7.99
N ASP A 87 6.44 -19.03 -8.07
CA ASP A 87 5.32 -19.51 -8.85
C ASP A 87 3.99 -18.94 -8.38
N GLU A 88 3.82 -18.76 -7.09
CA GLU A 88 2.57 -18.24 -6.56
C GLU A 88 2.24 -16.83 -7.03
N ILE A 89 3.24 -16.03 -7.41
CA ILE A 89 2.98 -14.66 -7.85
C ILE A 89 2.34 -14.64 -9.24
N ARG A 90 2.49 -15.71 -9.97
CA ARG A 90 1.95 -15.78 -11.34
C ARG A 90 0.43 -15.83 -11.37
N TYR A 91 -0.17 -16.17 -10.26
CA TYR A 91 -1.61 -16.37 -10.17
C TYR A 91 -2.34 -15.27 -9.43
N TYR A 92 -1.65 -14.21 -9.13
CA TYR A 92 -2.23 -13.06 -8.42
C TYR A 92 -2.76 -12.01 -9.38
#